data_b5106e1adc72936c373ec38aad5144d8
#
_entry.id   b5106e1adc72936c373ec38aad5144d8
#
_cell.length_a   1.000
_cell.length_b   1.000
_cell.length_c   1.000
_cell.angle_alpha   90.00
_cell.angle_beta   90.00
_cell.angle_gamma   90.00
#
_symmetry.space_group_name_H-M   'P 1'
#
loop_
_entity.id
_entity.type
_entity.pdbx_description
1 polymer ?
#
loop_
_entity_poly.entity_id
_entity_poly.type
_entity_poly.pdbx_seq_one_letter_code
_entity_poly.pdbx_strand_id
1 'polypeptide(L)'
;MQFIKGIGPKRAKALAKESIFQPIDLINYFPRDYINRDSSFTLASLSKKLFFSSNNIFDYEDDFKNVEYSFIVDVIDKSLKNLRNRRKLLSLSVKDDSGGTAKINFWANVHFFDNTYKVGDKLLISGKPDKSKAGIS
;
A
#
# COMPACT_ATOMS: atom_id res chain seq x y z
N MET A 1 10.19 21.42 20.47
CA MET A 1 10.24 20.50 19.30
C MET A 1 11.03 21.04 18.11
N GLN A 2 10.97 22.30 17.74
CA GLN A 2 11.62 22.85 16.51
C GLN A 2 13.15 22.74 16.46
N PHE A 3 13.81 22.52 17.60
CA PHE A 3 15.28 22.35 17.70
C PHE A 3 15.75 20.90 17.47
N ILE A 4 14.82 19.97 17.28
CA ILE A 4 15.18 18.57 16.98
C ILE A 4 15.49 18.46 15.48
N LYS A 5 16.61 17.79 15.16
CA LYS A 5 17.01 17.56 13.77
C LYS A 5 15.86 16.91 12.97
N GLY A 6 15.47 17.56 11.87
CA GLY A 6 14.36 17.12 11.03
C GLY A 6 12.99 17.69 11.39
N ILE A 7 12.84 18.40 12.52
CA ILE A 7 11.59 19.07 12.91
C ILE A 7 11.76 20.58 12.77
N GLY A 8 11.45 21.11 11.60
CA GLY A 8 11.39 22.55 11.39
C GLY A 8 10.09 23.19 11.94
N PRO A 9 9.97 24.53 11.88
CA PRO A 9 8.82 25.26 12.46
C PRO A 9 7.47 24.75 11.99
N LYS A 10 7.35 24.36 10.72
CA LYS A 10 6.11 23.85 10.13
C LYS A 10 5.67 22.51 10.74
N ARG A 11 6.63 21.58 10.95
CA ARG A 11 6.36 20.30 11.61
C ARG A 11 6.10 20.47 13.10
N ALA A 12 6.85 21.33 13.77
CA ALA A 12 6.63 21.64 15.18
C ALA A 12 5.21 22.20 15.43
N LYS A 13 4.72 23.07 14.54
CA LYS A 13 3.35 23.59 14.61
C LYS A 13 2.29 22.52 14.38
N ALA A 14 2.55 21.55 13.50
CA ALA A 14 1.66 20.43 13.28
C ALA A 14 1.60 19.49 14.51
N LEU A 15 2.75 19.18 15.12
CA LEU A 15 2.83 18.39 16.34
C LEU A 15 2.14 19.05 17.53
N ALA A 16 2.26 20.38 17.65
CA ALA A 16 1.58 21.15 18.71
C ALA A 16 0.04 21.06 18.62
N LYS A 17 -0.53 20.86 17.42
CA LYS A 17 -1.97 20.64 17.26
C LYS A 17 -2.44 19.32 17.88
N GLU A 18 -1.56 18.33 17.93
CA GLU A 18 -1.80 17.02 18.56
C GLU A 18 -1.33 17.00 20.02
N SER A 19 -1.12 18.18 20.65
CA SER A 19 -0.63 18.32 22.02
C SER A 19 0.77 17.75 22.27
N ILE A 20 1.59 17.64 21.24
CA ILE A 20 2.97 17.15 21.30
C ILE A 20 3.91 18.35 21.28
N PHE A 21 4.42 18.73 22.46
CA PHE A 21 5.28 19.90 22.65
C PHE A 21 6.74 19.51 22.91
N GLN A 22 6.97 18.35 23.53
CA GLN A 22 8.27 17.85 23.93
C GLN A 22 8.56 16.48 23.32
N PRO A 23 9.84 16.05 23.25
CA PRO A 23 10.20 14.71 22.76
C PRO A 23 9.53 13.57 23.55
N ILE A 24 9.34 13.75 24.84
CA ILE A 24 8.69 12.74 25.69
C ILE A 24 7.22 12.52 25.31
N ASP A 25 6.54 13.59 24.87
CA ASP A 25 5.14 13.49 24.43
C ASP A 25 5.05 12.60 23.18
N LEU A 26 6.05 12.69 22.29
CA LEU A 26 6.11 11.86 21.09
C LEU A 26 6.36 10.38 21.41
N ILE A 27 7.19 10.11 22.44
CA ILE A 27 7.45 8.74 22.89
C ILE A 27 6.20 8.12 23.50
N ASN A 28 5.42 8.91 24.22
CA ASN A 28 4.17 8.48 24.88
C ASN A 28 2.94 8.57 23.94
N TYR A 29 3.13 8.99 22.69
CA TYR A 29 2.03 9.07 21.73
C TYR A 29 1.77 7.68 21.16
N PHE A 30 0.77 7.01 21.71
CA PHE A 30 0.38 5.67 21.25
C PHE A 30 -0.31 5.74 19.89
N PRO A 31 0.00 4.82 18.97
CA PRO A 31 -0.71 4.73 17.70
C PRO A 31 -2.19 4.44 17.92
N ARG A 32 -3.03 5.02 17.07
CA ARG A 32 -4.50 4.84 17.13
C ARG A 32 -4.93 3.44 16.76
N ASP A 33 -4.12 2.77 15.95
CA ASP A 33 -4.42 1.44 15.44
C ASP A 33 -3.13 0.69 15.11
N TYR A 34 -3.22 -0.64 15.09
CA TYR A 34 -2.13 -1.53 14.73
C TYR A 34 -2.52 -2.32 13.49
N ILE A 35 -1.65 -2.27 12.47
CA ILE A 35 -1.82 -3.08 11.27
C ILE A 35 -1.06 -4.39 11.49
N ASN A 36 -1.78 -5.50 11.52
CA ASN A 36 -1.15 -6.82 11.51
C ASN A 36 -0.60 -7.08 10.11
N ARG A 37 0.72 -7.17 9.99
CA ARG A 37 1.43 -7.49 8.74
C ARG A 37 1.87 -8.94 8.68
N ASP A 38 1.12 -9.82 9.31
CA ASP A 38 1.39 -11.25 9.22
C ASP A 38 1.13 -11.74 7.79
N SER A 39 2.18 -12.28 7.16
CA SER A 39 2.16 -12.72 5.75
C SER A 39 1.59 -14.13 5.57
N SER A 40 0.57 -14.47 6.34
CA SER A 40 -0.08 -15.79 6.25
C SER A 40 -0.84 -16.05 4.94
N PHE A 41 -1.02 -15.02 4.12
CA PHE A 41 -1.70 -15.11 2.83
C PHE A 41 -0.72 -14.97 1.67
N THR A 42 -0.95 -15.77 0.63
CA THR A 42 -0.28 -15.64 -0.67
C THR A 42 -1.20 -14.90 -1.65
N LEU A 43 -0.64 -14.26 -2.67
CA LEU A 43 -1.44 -13.63 -3.73
C LEU A 43 -2.35 -14.63 -4.43
N ALA A 44 -1.89 -15.87 -4.63
CA ALA A 44 -2.70 -16.94 -5.21
C ALA A 44 -3.90 -17.31 -4.31
N SER A 45 -3.71 -17.38 -2.99
CA SER A 45 -4.80 -17.68 -2.05
C SER A 45 -5.80 -16.53 -1.95
N LEU A 46 -5.31 -15.29 -1.97
CA LEU A 46 -6.15 -14.10 -1.96
C LEU A 46 -6.98 -13.98 -3.23
N SER A 47 -6.38 -14.23 -4.40
CA SER A 47 -7.11 -14.18 -5.67
C SER A 47 -8.23 -15.22 -5.73
N LYS A 48 -7.99 -16.45 -5.23
CA LYS A 48 -9.03 -17.46 -5.09
C LYS A 48 -10.17 -17.01 -4.18
N LYS A 49 -9.86 -16.48 -3.00
CA LYS A 49 -10.87 -15.97 -2.06
C LYS A 49 -11.72 -14.86 -2.68
N LEU A 50 -11.10 -13.87 -3.32
CA LEU A 50 -11.80 -12.79 -3.99
C LEU A 50 -12.67 -13.29 -5.16
N PHE A 51 -12.25 -14.34 -5.85
CA PHE A 51 -13.04 -14.97 -6.91
C PHE A 51 -14.26 -15.72 -6.38
N PHE A 52 -14.08 -16.50 -5.31
CA PHE A 52 -15.17 -17.26 -4.68
C PHE A 52 -16.19 -16.34 -4.00
N SER A 53 -15.74 -15.25 -3.36
CA SER A 53 -16.64 -14.27 -2.73
C SER A 53 -17.57 -13.59 -3.74
N SER A 54 -17.17 -13.47 -5.01
CA SER A 54 -18.03 -12.88 -6.08
C SER A 54 -19.16 -13.76 -6.56
N ASN A 55 -19.08 -15.06 -6.30
CA ASN A 55 -20.07 -16.03 -6.80
C ASN A 55 -21.07 -16.45 -5.73
N ASN A 56 -20.86 -16.09 -4.47
CA ASN A 56 -21.77 -16.37 -3.37
C ASN A 56 -22.53 -15.10 -2.96
N ILE A 57 -23.87 -15.16 -3.05
CA ILE A 57 -24.83 -14.08 -2.74
C ILE A 57 -24.93 -13.82 -1.22
N PHE A 58 -24.15 -14.46 -0.38
CA PHE A 58 -24.18 -14.30 1.07
C PHE A 58 -23.02 -13.46 1.59
N ASP A 59 -23.31 -12.33 2.13
CA ASP A 59 -22.78 -11.36 3.12
C ASP A 59 -21.31 -11.43 3.64
N TYR A 60 -20.39 -12.13 3.02
CA TYR A 60 -18.98 -12.14 3.44
C TYR A 60 -18.08 -11.16 2.68
N GLU A 61 -18.63 -10.29 1.83
CA GLU A 61 -17.81 -9.39 0.98
C GLU A 61 -17.12 -8.26 1.75
N ASP A 62 -17.67 -7.79 2.86
CA ASP A 62 -17.16 -6.59 3.54
C ASP A 62 -15.95 -6.86 4.41
N ASP A 63 -15.79 -8.05 4.97
CA ASP A 63 -14.68 -8.35 5.88
C ASP A 63 -13.31 -8.40 5.19
N PHE A 64 -13.25 -8.79 3.91
CA PHE A 64 -11.97 -8.90 3.19
C PHE A 64 -11.52 -7.60 2.53
N LYS A 65 -12.43 -6.72 2.13
CA LYS A 65 -12.10 -5.44 1.47
C LYS A 65 -11.45 -4.43 2.43
N ASN A 66 -11.72 -4.58 3.74
CA ASN A 66 -11.23 -3.65 4.75
C ASN A 66 -9.95 -4.13 5.45
N VAL A 67 -9.50 -5.35 5.20
CA VAL A 67 -8.28 -5.90 5.80
C VAL A 67 -7.06 -5.50 4.95
N GLU A 68 -6.01 -5.05 5.61
CA GLU A 68 -4.71 -4.86 4.98
C GLU A 68 -3.95 -6.17 4.95
N TYR A 69 -3.41 -6.49 3.78
CA TYR A 69 -2.55 -7.66 3.58
C TYR A 69 -1.14 -7.22 3.25
N SER A 70 -0.16 -8.02 3.64
CA SER A 70 1.24 -7.78 3.31
C SER A 70 1.81 -8.95 2.52
N PHE A 71 2.56 -8.63 1.44
CA PHE A 71 3.15 -9.63 0.55
C PHE A 71 4.58 -9.25 0.22
N ILE A 72 5.44 -10.25 0.13
CA ILE A 72 6.75 -10.10 -0.49
C ILE A 72 6.58 -10.50 -1.96
N VAL A 73 6.95 -9.60 -2.87
CA VAL A 73 6.72 -9.76 -4.31
C VAL A 73 7.92 -9.30 -5.12
N ASP A 74 8.08 -9.88 -6.29
CA ASP A 74 9.05 -9.45 -7.29
C ASP A 74 8.35 -8.63 -8.38
N VAL A 75 8.96 -7.52 -8.78
CA VAL A 75 8.47 -6.68 -9.89
C VAL A 75 8.80 -7.37 -11.21
N ILE A 76 7.78 -7.82 -11.94
CA ILE A 76 7.96 -8.53 -13.22
C ILE A 76 7.80 -7.64 -14.44
N ASP A 77 7.03 -6.55 -14.32
CA ASP A 77 6.82 -5.59 -15.41
C ASP A 77 6.47 -4.21 -14.88
N LYS A 78 6.76 -3.19 -15.66
CA LYS A 78 6.50 -1.80 -15.36
C LYS A 78 5.93 -1.07 -16.58
N SER A 79 4.79 -0.41 -16.40
CA SER A 79 4.10 0.32 -17.47
C SER A 79 3.74 1.72 -17.03
N LEU A 80 4.21 2.73 -17.78
CA LEU A 80 3.86 4.12 -17.60
C LEU A 80 2.86 4.55 -18.68
N LYS A 81 1.67 4.97 -18.27
CA LYS A 81 0.61 5.43 -19.17
C LYS A 81 0.32 6.92 -18.97
N ASN A 82 0.24 7.64 -20.06
CA ASN A 82 -0.28 9.00 -20.08
C ASN A 82 -1.79 8.94 -20.30
N LEU A 83 -2.53 9.51 -19.35
CA LEU A 83 -3.99 9.56 -19.37
C LEU A 83 -4.45 10.95 -19.85
N ARG A 84 -5.77 11.08 -20.12
CA ARG A 84 -6.38 12.40 -20.39
C ARG A 84 -6.12 13.37 -19.23
N ASN A 85 -6.12 14.67 -19.52
CA ASN A 85 -5.89 15.74 -18.54
C ASN A 85 -4.49 15.74 -17.88
N ARG A 86 -3.44 15.37 -18.65
CA ARG A 86 -2.03 15.35 -18.17
C ARG A 86 -1.78 14.46 -16.95
N ARG A 87 -2.72 13.59 -16.60
CA ARG A 87 -2.50 12.60 -15.54
C ARG A 87 -1.62 11.47 -16.06
N LYS A 88 -0.79 10.96 -15.17
CA LYS A 88 0.06 9.78 -15.44
C LYS A 88 -0.32 8.66 -14.49
N LEU A 89 -0.24 7.44 -14.96
CA LEU A 89 -0.44 6.23 -14.18
C LEU A 89 0.80 5.35 -14.36
N LEU A 90 1.46 5.04 -13.28
CA LEU A 90 2.47 3.99 -13.25
C LEU A 90 1.83 2.73 -12.70
N SER A 91 1.93 1.64 -13.45
CA SER A 91 1.48 0.32 -13.02
C SER A 91 2.68 -0.62 -12.94
N LEU A 92 2.89 -1.24 -11.79
CA LEU A 92 3.84 -2.33 -11.61
C LEU A 92 3.07 -3.64 -11.61
N SER A 93 3.47 -4.59 -12.43
CA SER A 93 3.01 -5.97 -12.33
C SER A 93 3.96 -6.71 -11.41
N VAL A 94 3.42 -7.38 -10.40
CA VAL A 94 4.20 -8.07 -9.38
C VAL A 94 3.75 -9.52 -9.25
N LYS A 95 4.66 -10.36 -8.77
CA LYS A 95 4.43 -11.80 -8.55
C LYS A 95 5.04 -12.21 -7.21
N ASP A 96 4.35 -13.03 -6.47
CA ASP A 96 4.88 -13.68 -5.27
C ASP A 96 5.45 -15.08 -5.54
N ASP A 97 6.07 -15.68 -4.54
CA ASP A 97 6.65 -17.04 -4.64
C ASP A 97 5.59 -18.13 -4.89
N SER A 98 4.30 -17.86 -4.60
CA SER A 98 3.19 -18.77 -4.90
C SER A 98 2.77 -18.79 -6.38
N GLY A 99 3.33 -17.90 -7.19
CA GLY A 99 2.95 -17.67 -8.57
C GLY A 99 1.74 -16.76 -8.76
N GLY A 100 1.15 -16.25 -7.67
CA GLY A 100 0.10 -15.24 -7.72
C GLY A 100 0.62 -13.92 -8.28
N THR A 101 -0.23 -13.20 -9.01
CA THR A 101 0.11 -11.90 -9.62
C THR A 101 -0.84 -10.82 -9.17
N ALA A 102 -0.31 -9.60 -9.05
CA ALA A 102 -1.10 -8.41 -8.74
C ALA A 102 -0.58 -7.20 -9.53
N LYS A 103 -1.36 -6.12 -9.55
CA LYS A 103 -0.95 -4.83 -10.11
C LYS A 103 -0.97 -3.76 -9.03
N ILE A 104 0.11 -3.00 -8.93
CA ILE A 104 0.21 -1.85 -8.05
C ILE A 104 0.11 -0.59 -8.90
N ASN A 105 -0.85 0.27 -8.58
CA ASN A 105 -1.14 1.47 -9.36
C ASN A 105 -0.79 2.74 -8.59
N PHE A 106 0.10 3.56 -9.16
CA PHE A 106 0.50 4.85 -8.60
C PHE A 106 -0.08 6.00 -9.43
N TRP A 107 -0.92 6.80 -8.78
CA TRP A 107 -1.58 7.98 -9.37
C TRP A 107 -0.90 9.29 -8.99
N ALA A 108 -0.12 9.30 -7.92
CA ALA A 108 0.63 10.46 -7.42
C ALA A 108 2.13 10.13 -7.40
N ASN A 109 2.98 11.17 -7.46
CA ASN A 109 4.44 11.04 -7.43
C ASN A 109 5.00 10.02 -8.44
N VAL A 110 4.33 9.89 -9.59
CA VAL A 110 4.59 8.86 -10.60
C VAL A 110 6.06 8.83 -11.04
N HIS A 111 6.68 10.01 -11.28
CA HIS A 111 8.09 10.08 -11.66
C HIS A 111 9.05 9.58 -10.57
N PHE A 112 8.72 9.84 -9.30
CA PHE A 112 9.53 9.36 -8.19
C PHE A 112 9.51 7.82 -8.16
N PHE A 113 8.34 7.22 -8.21
CA PHE A 113 8.20 5.76 -8.17
C PHE A 113 8.74 5.08 -9.43
N ASP A 114 8.59 5.74 -10.59
CA ASP A 114 9.16 5.25 -11.85
C ASP A 114 10.70 5.19 -11.80
N ASN A 115 11.35 6.16 -11.18
CA ASN A 115 12.79 6.15 -11.02
C ASN A 115 13.27 5.21 -9.89
N THR A 116 12.42 5.00 -8.87
CA THR A 116 12.77 4.22 -7.68
C THR A 116 12.66 2.72 -7.93
N TYR A 117 11.55 2.26 -8.54
CA TYR A 117 11.29 0.84 -8.71
C TYR A 117 11.69 0.35 -10.10
N LYS A 118 12.38 -0.78 -10.13
CA LYS A 118 12.87 -1.43 -11.36
C LYS A 118 12.30 -2.84 -11.47
N VAL A 119 12.22 -3.34 -12.69
CA VAL A 119 11.91 -4.75 -12.94
C VAL A 119 13.02 -5.61 -12.33
N GLY A 120 12.63 -6.63 -11.57
CA GLY A 120 13.54 -7.49 -10.79
C GLY A 120 13.70 -7.09 -9.33
N ASP A 121 13.18 -5.93 -8.91
CA ASP A 121 13.22 -5.54 -7.49
C ASP A 121 12.28 -6.42 -6.66
N LYS A 122 12.75 -6.79 -5.45
CA LYS A 122 11.92 -7.47 -4.45
C LYS A 122 11.35 -6.44 -3.48
N LEU A 123 10.05 -6.43 -3.34
CA LEU A 123 9.30 -5.44 -2.55
C LEU A 123 8.46 -6.12 -1.46
N LEU A 124 8.41 -5.49 -0.29
CA LEU A 124 7.35 -5.75 0.68
C LEU A 124 6.25 -4.72 0.45
N ILE A 125 5.10 -5.19 0.01
CA ILE A 125 3.91 -4.36 -0.20
C ILE A 125 2.89 -4.60 0.90
N SER A 126 2.19 -3.55 1.30
CA SER A 126 1.06 -3.65 2.22
C SER A 126 -0.07 -2.77 1.73
N GLY A 127 -1.28 -3.30 1.73
CA GLY A 127 -2.44 -2.55 1.28
C GLY A 127 -3.73 -3.37 1.28
N LYS A 128 -4.81 -2.67 0.96
CA LYS A 128 -6.12 -3.29 0.77
C LYS A 128 -6.25 -3.68 -0.70
N PRO A 129 -6.55 -4.94 -0.99
CA PRO A 129 -6.70 -5.38 -2.37
C PRO A 129 -8.00 -4.85 -2.95
N ASP A 130 -7.94 -4.40 -4.19
CA ASP A 130 -9.14 -4.11 -4.99
C ASP A 130 -9.25 -5.13 -6.13
N LYS A 131 -10.50 -5.52 -6.41
CA LYS A 131 -10.80 -6.44 -7.49
C LYS A 131 -10.95 -5.66 -8.79
N SER A 132 -10.04 -5.84 -9.71
CA SER A 132 -10.17 -5.32 -11.06
C SER A 132 -10.56 -6.44 -12.04
N LYS A 133 -11.09 -6.07 -13.22
CA LYS A 133 -11.38 -7.03 -14.30
C LYS A 133 -10.13 -7.80 -14.77
N ALA A 134 -8.95 -7.31 -14.44
CA ALA A 134 -7.66 -7.88 -14.83
C ALA A 134 -6.94 -8.61 -13.66
N GLY A 135 -7.61 -8.83 -12.53
CA GLY A 135 -7.02 -9.46 -11.34
C GLY A 135 -7.03 -8.55 -10.10
N ILE A 136 -6.07 -8.75 -9.20
CA ILE A 136 -5.89 -7.94 -7.99
C ILE A 136 -5.13 -6.65 -8.32
N SER A 137 -5.59 -5.54 -7.81
CA SER A 137 -4.89 -4.26 -7.90
C SER A 137 -4.84 -3.56 -6.53
#